data_f999473c79cf512f50c54d510532d809
#
_entry.id   f999473c79cf512f50c54d510532d809
#
_cell.length_a   1.000
_cell.length_b   1.000
_cell.length_c   1.000
_cell.angle_alpha   90.00
_cell.angle_beta   90.00
_cell.angle_gamma   90.00
#
_symmetry.space_group_name_H-M   'P 1'
#
loop_
_entity.id
_entity.type
_entity.pdbx_description
1 polymer ?
#
loop_
_entity_poly.entity_id
_entity_poly.type
_entity_poly.pdbx_seq_one_letter_code
_entity_poly.pdbx_strand_id
1 'polypeptide(L)'
;MADHPLYFISCGPGDPDLITVGGLRAIEQSIALLAPKVYEEGFSAYLSGKEVESPFTMDHQTVVDWVDSRLKRGPVAFLLPGDFSTFSPFHSFVEHFFDRAVVIPGVSAHAAAAALLKRSWDIAGVAHTAIITSPRAITRDGRVSLREYGGEGNTLILYMLNLPIGELVTELLHAYTPETPIAILENIACPGERVTLGTLDDIEARLDGRDPFGVGSTSSEPTLALVVVGGALVSGEKPDMWDYRYEKLWKPREMK
;
A
#
# COMPACT_ATOMS: atom_id res chain seq x y z
N MET A 1 -31.78 13.00 15.40
CA MET A 1 -30.69 12.27 16.09
C MET A 1 -29.41 12.85 15.56
N ALA A 2 -28.41 13.12 16.40
CA ALA A 2 -27.13 13.63 15.92
C ALA A 2 -26.50 12.57 14.99
N ASP A 3 -26.19 12.97 13.75
CA ASP A 3 -25.50 12.11 12.80
C ASP A 3 -24.03 12.06 13.17
N HIS A 4 -23.61 10.98 13.84
CA HIS A 4 -22.22 10.76 14.17
C HIS A 4 -21.44 10.25 12.94
N PRO A 5 -20.19 10.72 12.72
CA PRO A 5 -19.39 10.28 11.61
C PRO A 5 -18.91 8.84 11.77
N LEU A 6 -18.76 8.15 10.65
CA LEU A 6 -18.05 6.90 10.52
C LEU A 6 -16.70 7.16 9.87
N TYR A 7 -15.63 7.00 10.63
CA TYR A 7 -14.26 7.22 10.15
C TYR A 7 -13.69 5.97 9.50
N PHE A 8 -13.11 6.11 8.32
CA PHE A 8 -12.27 5.11 7.65
C PHE A 8 -10.83 5.61 7.71
N ILE A 9 -10.04 5.08 8.63
CA ILE A 9 -8.73 5.60 9.00
C ILE A 9 -7.65 4.73 8.38
N SER A 10 -6.92 5.28 7.41
CA SER A 10 -5.73 4.63 6.83
C SER A 10 -4.59 4.67 7.85
N CYS A 11 -4.19 3.48 8.36
CA CYS A 11 -3.24 3.36 9.47
C CYS A 11 -1.78 3.21 9.04
N GLY A 12 -1.50 3.22 7.75
CA GLY A 12 -0.17 2.93 7.23
C GLY A 12 0.12 1.42 7.10
N PRO A 13 1.30 1.04 6.61
CA PRO A 13 1.63 -0.34 6.29
C PRO A 13 1.93 -1.22 7.52
N GLY A 14 2.14 -0.64 8.70
CA GLY A 14 2.39 -1.43 9.92
C GLY A 14 2.87 -0.64 11.11
N ASP A 15 3.85 0.25 10.93
CA ASP A 15 4.37 1.11 12.00
C ASP A 15 3.31 2.15 12.42
N PRO A 16 2.90 2.18 13.71
CA PRO A 16 1.96 3.17 14.23
C PRO A 16 2.41 4.63 14.01
N ASP A 17 3.69 4.91 13.92
CA ASP A 17 4.22 6.26 13.66
C ASP A 17 3.87 6.77 12.23
N LEU A 18 3.44 5.87 11.34
CA LEU A 18 3.00 6.22 10.00
C LEU A 18 1.52 6.62 9.90
N ILE A 19 0.77 6.57 11.00
CA ILE A 19 -0.59 7.12 11.03
C ILE A 19 -0.55 8.64 10.97
N THR A 20 -1.55 9.24 10.33
CA THR A 20 -1.67 10.70 10.33
C THR A 20 -2.20 11.22 11.67
N VAL A 21 -1.86 12.46 12.00
CA VAL A 21 -2.44 13.16 13.18
C VAL A 21 -3.97 13.20 13.11
N GLY A 22 -4.53 13.32 11.89
CA GLY A 22 -5.97 13.23 11.66
C GLY A 22 -6.53 11.86 12.04
N GLY A 23 -5.81 10.80 11.70
CA GLY A 23 -6.16 9.42 12.07
C GLY A 23 -6.18 9.21 13.57
N LEU A 24 -5.14 9.65 14.28
CA LEU A 24 -5.09 9.57 15.75
C LEU A 24 -6.26 10.29 16.42
N ARG A 25 -6.56 11.51 15.98
CA ARG A 25 -7.70 12.28 16.52
C ARG A 25 -9.04 11.57 16.28
N ALA A 26 -9.22 10.95 15.12
CA ALA A 26 -10.43 10.20 14.84
C ALA A 26 -10.54 8.93 15.70
N ILE A 27 -9.44 8.23 15.96
CA ILE A 27 -9.40 7.11 16.92
C ILE A 27 -9.82 7.61 18.31
N GLU A 28 -9.25 8.71 18.79
CA GLU A 28 -9.55 9.28 20.11
C GLU A 28 -11.03 9.62 20.27
N GLN A 29 -11.65 10.20 19.24
CA GLN A 29 -13.06 10.61 19.21
C GLN A 29 -14.04 9.44 19.11
N SER A 30 -13.59 8.28 18.60
CA SER A 30 -14.46 7.13 18.36
C SER A 30 -14.74 6.36 19.64
N ILE A 31 -16.02 5.95 19.82
CA ILE A 31 -16.45 5.13 20.98
C ILE A 31 -16.25 3.64 20.74
N ALA A 32 -16.20 3.23 19.47
CA ALA A 32 -16.04 1.85 19.05
C ALA A 32 -15.24 1.79 17.74
N LEU A 33 -14.47 0.72 17.54
CA LEU A 33 -13.60 0.56 16.38
C LEU A 33 -13.71 -0.84 15.80
N LEU A 34 -13.62 -0.93 14.49
CA LEU A 34 -13.36 -2.16 13.75
C LEU A 34 -11.89 -2.17 13.32
N ALA A 35 -11.09 -3.03 13.94
CA ALA A 35 -9.66 -3.13 13.72
C ALA A 35 -9.25 -4.55 13.31
N PRO A 36 -8.47 -4.72 12.23
CA PRO A 36 -7.77 -5.97 11.98
C PRO A 36 -6.83 -6.30 13.15
N LYS A 37 -6.77 -7.57 13.54
CA LYS A 37 -5.98 -8.02 14.70
C LYS A 37 -4.51 -7.56 14.66
N VAL A 38 -3.93 -7.45 13.48
CA VAL A 38 -2.54 -6.97 13.28
C VAL A 38 -2.32 -5.56 13.81
N TYR A 39 -3.36 -4.72 13.91
CA TYR A 39 -3.28 -3.36 14.44
C TYR A 39 -3.60 -3.24 15.93
N GLU A 40 -4.20 -4.27 16.54
CA GLU A 40 -4.56 -4.23 17.97
C GLU A 40 -3.33 -4.05 18.87
N GLU A 41 -2.23 -4.70 18.53
CA GLU A 41 -0.97 -4.58 19.28
C GLU A 41 -0.32 -3.20 19.10
N GLY A 42 -0.08 -2.80 17.85
CA GLY A 42 0.60 -1.54 17.51
C GLY A 42 -0.15 -0.30 17.98
N PHE A 43 -1.48 -0.34 17.98
CA PHE A 43 -2.33 0.77 18.41
C PHE A 43 -2.93 0.59 19.80
N SER A 44 -2.50 -0.39 20.60
CA SER A 44 -3.09 -0.75 21.89
C SER A 44 -3.25 0.43 22.84
N ALA A 45 -2.29 1.37 22.88
CA ALA A 45 -2.36 2.58 23.69
C ALA A 45 -3.55 3.49 23.32
N TYR A 46 -3.92 3.54 22.06
CA TYR A 46 -5.02 4.36 21.53
C TYR A 46 -6.38 3.65 21.57
N LEU A 47 -6.37 2.33 21.70
CA LEU A 47 -7.57 1.49 21.74
C LEU A 47 -8.06 1.23 23.17
N SER A 48 -7.25 1.56 24.19
CA SER A 48 -7.57 1.31 25.59
C SER A 48 -8.91 1.93 26.00
N GLY A 49 -9.76 1.12 26.63
CA GLY A 49 -11.08 1.54 27.09
C GLY A 49 -12.16 1.68 26.00
N LYS A 50 -11.86 1.31 24.76
CA LYS A 50 -12.80 1.33 23.65
C LYS A 50 -13.30 -0.07 23.31
N GLU A 51 -14.49 -0.14 22.71
CA GLU A 51 -15.02 -1.37 22.13
C GLU A 51 -14.31 -1.64 20.80
N VAL A 52 -13.61 -2.77 20.67
CA VAL A 52 -12.85 -3.13 19.47
C VAL A 52 -13.26 -4.51 19.01
N GLU A 53 -13.56 -4.65 17.73
CA GLU A 53 -13.90 -5.91 17.08
C GLU A 53 -13.16 -6.06 15.74
N SER A 54 -12.95 -7.31 15.31
CA SER A 54 -12.35 -7.58 14.01
C SER A 54 -13.39 -7.64 12.91
N PRO A 55 -13.28 -6.79 11.87
CA PRO A 55 -14.23 -6.84 10.74
C PRO A 55 -14.15 -8.14 9.94
N PHE A 56 -13.01 -8.86 10.01
CA PHE A 56 -12.76 -10.07 9.23
C PHE A 56 -13.41 -11.34 9.82
N THR A 57 -14.04 -11.23 10.98
CA THR A 57 -14.80 -12.32 11.62
C THR A 57 -16.29 -12.22 11.39
N MET A 58 -16.74 -11.21 10.66
CA MET A 58 -18.15 -10.88 10.43
C MET A 58 -18.47 -10.84 8.93
N ASP A 59 -19.69 -11.23 8.56
CA ASP A 59 -20.17 -10.97 7.21
C ASP A 59 -20.57 -9.49 7.04
N HIS A 60 -20.80 -9.06 5.81
CA HIS A 60 -21.11 -7.66 5.48
C HIS A 60 -22.29 -7.11 6.28
N GLN A 61 -23.41 -7.85 6.38
CA GLN A 61 -24.60 -7.39 7.08
C GLN A 61 -24.36 -7.26 8.59
N THR A 62 -23.64 -8.21 9.18
CA THR A 62 -23.26 -8.17 10.60
C THR A 62 -22.39 -6.94 10.90
N VAL A 63 -21.45 -6.59 10.02
CA VAL A 63 -20.65 -5.35 10.17
C VAL A 63 -21.54 -4.11 10.09
N VAL A 64 -22.46 -4.06 9.13
CA VAL A 64 -23.40 -2.93 8.98
C VAL A 64 -24.24 -2.76 10.25
N ASP A 65 -24.84 -3.83 10.76
CA ASP A 65 -25.69 -3.79 11.95
C ASP A 65 -24.88 -3.40 13.21
N TRP A 66 -23.65 -3.88 13.29
CA TRP A 66 -22.71 -3.52 14.35
C TRP A 66 -22.42 -2.02 14.35
N VAL A 67 -22.07 -1.46 13.19
CA VAL A 67 -21.79 -0.04 13.00
C VAL A 67 -23.01 0.82 13.30
N ASP A 68 -24.18 0.50 12.72
CA ASP A 68 -25.41 1.28 12.89
C ASP A 68 -25.85 1.37 14.34
N SER A 69 -25.70 0.27 15.11
CA SER A 69 -26.05 0.26 16.52
C SER A 69 -25.18 1.22 17.36
N ARG A 70 -23.88 1.37 17.01
CA ARG A 70 -22.93 2.23 17.71
C ARG A 70 -23.00 3.68 17.25
N LEU A 71 -23.22 3.95 15.98
CA LEU A 71 -23.42 5.31 15.45
C LEU A 71 -24.59 6.06 16.08
N LYS A 72 -25.55 5.35 16.68
CA LYS A 72 -26.61 5.97 17.49
C LYS A 72 -26.09 6.58 18.79
N ARG A 73 -24.90 6.17 19.23
CA ARG A 73 -24.31 6.53 20.53
C ARG A 73 -23.11 7.46 20.41
N GLY A 74 -22.39 7.41 19.29
CA GLY A 74 -21.17 8.20 19.05
C GLY A 74 -20.45 7.81 17.77
N PRO A 75 -19.33 8.49 17.46
CA PRO A 75 -18.50 8.20 16.30
C PRO A 75 -17.95 6.76 16.34
N VAL A 76 -17.82 6.14 15.17
CA VAL A 76 -17.23 4.80 14.99
C VAL A 76 -16.09 4.90 14.00
N ALA A 77 -15.07 4.06 14.12
CA ALA A 77 -13.96 4.01 13.16
C ALA A 77 -13.67 2.60 12.66
N PHE A 78 -13.25 2.53 11.40
CA PHE A 78 -12.52 1.40 10.83
C PHE A 78 -11.03 1.74 10.77
N LEU A 79 -10.17 0.85 11.24
CA LEU A 79 -8.73 0.91 11.02
C LEU A 79 -8.37 0.13 9.76
N LEU A 80 -7.80 0.81 8.79
CA LEU A 80 -7.53 0.27 7.46
C LEU A 80 -6.03 0.03 7.26
N PRO A 81 -5.62 -1.13 6.75
CA PRO A 81 -4.23 -1.37 6.36
C PRO A 81 -3.80 -0.45 5.22
N GLY A 82 -2.61 0.13 5.33
CA GLY A 82 -2.04 1.00 4.31
C GLY A 82 -2.80 2.29 4.13
N ASP A 83 -3.22 2.57 2.90
CA ASP A 83 -4.02 3.73 2.52
C ASP A 83 -5.27 3.30 1.73
N PHE A 84 -6.40 3.94 2.00
CA PHE A 84 -7.69 3.62 1.39
C PHE A 84 -7.66 3.69 -0.14
N SER A 85 -6.85 4.57 -0.71
CA SER A 85 -6.76 4.78 -2.17
C SER A 85 -6.20 3.58 -2.95
N THR A 86 -5.61 2.59 -2.25
CA THR A 86 -4.88 1.49 -2.89
C THR A 86 -5.36 0.14 -2.37
N PHE A 87 -6.13 -0.58 -3.19
CA PHE A 87 -6.63 -1.95 -2.94
C PHE A 87 -7.38 -2.14 -1.60
N SER A 88 -8.13 -1.13 -1.17
CA SER A 88 -8.91 -1.23 0.07
C SER A 88 -10.05 -2.25 -0.05
N PRO A 89 -10.20 -3.20 0.87
CA PRO A 89 -11.33 -4.12 0.91
C PRO A 89 -12.61 -3.47 1.48
N PHE A 90 -12.54 -2.23 1.96
CA PHE A 90 -13.62 -1.57 2.71
C PHE A 90 -14.49 -0.64 1.85
N HIS A 91 -14.30 -0.63 0.54
CA HIS A 91 -14.99 0.28 -0.37
C HIS A 91 -16.52 0.14 -0.29
N SER A 92 -17.04 -1.09 -0.20
CA SER A 92 -18.47 -1.35 -0.09
C SER A 92 -19.10 -0.73 1.17
N PHE A 93 -18.36 -0.65 2.27
CA PHE A 93 -18.84 0.02 3.49
C PHE A 93 -18.82 1.54 3.35
N VAL A 94 -17.83 2.12 2.67
CA VAL A 94 -17.82 3.56 2.38
C VAL A 94 -19.02 3.93 1.50
N GLU A 95 -19.34 3.12 0.50
CA GLU A 95 -20.53 3.32 -0.33
C GLU A 95 -21.83 3.17 0.46
N HIS A 96 -21.94 2.15 1.32
CA HIS A 96 -23.12 1.94 2.15
C HIS A 96 -23.40 3.09 3.12
N PHE A 97 -22.34 3.66 3.71
CA PHE A 97 -22.43 4.73 4.70
C PHE A 97 -22.03 6.11 4.12
N PHE A 98 -22.16 6.33 2.83
CA PHE A 98 -21.56 7.45 2.10
C PHE A 98 -21.80 8.81 2.75
N ASP A 99 -23.01 9.10 3.20
CA ASP A 99 -23.37 10.39 3.81
C ASP A 99 -22.73 10.62 5.20
N ARG A 100 -22.28 9.55 5.86
CA ARG A 100 -21.64 9.59 7.18
C ARG A 100 -20.17 9.22 7.15
N ALA A 101 -19.69 8.68 6.02
CA ALA A 101 -18.33 8.23 5.86
C ALA A 101 -17.35 9.40 5.77
N VAL A 102 -16.30 9.34 6.58
CA VAL A 102 -15.16 10.26 6.54
C VAL A 102 -13.90 9.45 6.33
N VAL A 103 -13.35 9.47 5.12
CA VAL A 103 -12.11 8.77 4.80
C VAL A 103 -10.92 9.64 5.17
N ILE A 104 -10.01 9.11 6.00
CA ILE A 104 -8.79 9.78 6.42
C ILE A 104 -7.61 9.10 5.72
N PRO A 105 -6.86 9.84 4.88
CA PRO A 105 -5.74 9.30 4.14
C PRO A 105 -4.59 8.90 5.05
N GLY A 106 -3.75 7.98 4.58
CA GLY A 106 -2.58 7.50 5.30
C GLY A 106 -1.36 7.31 4.40
N VAL A 107 -0.36 6.62 4.93
CA VAL A 107 0.84 6.23 4.18
C VAL A 107 0.59 4.87 3.53
N SER A 108 0.60 4.83 2.20
CA SER A 108 0.50 3.57 1.46
C SER A 108 1.80 2.75 1.54
N ALA A 109 1.73 1.44 1.35
CA ALA A 109 2.92 0.59 1.34
C ALA A 109 3.93 1.01 0.27
N HIS A 110 3.48 1.46 -0.91
CA HIS A 110 4.40 1.95 -1.94
C HIS A 110 5.07 3.27 -1.56
N ALA A 111 4.41 4.16 -0.80
CA ALA A 111 5.03 5.38 -0.31
C ALA A 111 6.09 5.07 0.76
N ALA A 112 5.80 4.14 1.67
CA ALA A 112 6.77 3.66 2.65
C ALA A 112 7.95 2.95 1.97
N ALA A 113 7.70 2.15 0.92
CA ALA A 113 8.73 1.52 0.10
C ALA A 113 9.65 2.56 -0.58
N ALA A 114 9.08 3.64 -1.11
CA ALA A 114 9.84 4.74 -1.69
C ALA A 114 10.81 5.37 -0.67
N ALA A 115 10.33 5.62 0.53
CA ALA A 115 11.14 6.16 1.63
C ALA A 115 12.24 5.18 2.07
N LEU A 116 11.90 3.89 2.24
CA LEU A 116 12.85 2.83 2.62
C LEU A 116 13.97 2.67 1.59
N LEU A 117 13.64 2.69 0.30
CA LEU A 117 14.59 2.59 -0.80
C LEU A 117 15.27 3.93 -1.12
N LYS A 118 14.82 5.06 -0.54
CA LYS A 118 15.27 6.42 -0.85
C LYS A 118 15.15 6.72 -2.35
N ARG A 119 13.99 6.37 -2.94
CA ARG A 119 13.69 6.50 -4.36
C ARG A 119 12.36 7.20 -4.59
N SER A 120 12.28 8.01 -5.62
CA SER A 120 11.02 8.40 -6.23
C SER A 120 10.69 7.40 -7.33
N TRP A 121 9.42 7.18 -7.58
CA TRP A 121 8.97 6.29 -8.65
C TRP A 121 9.00 6.96 -10.03
N ASP A 122 9.01 8.28 -10.03
CA ASP A 122 9.18 9.14 -11.20
C ASP A 122 10.52 9.90 -11.09
N ILE A 123 11.46 9.60 -11.95
CA ILE A 123 12.78 10.24 -11.98
C ILE A 123 13.00 10.77 -13.38
N ALA A 124 13.23 12.08 -13.50
CA ALA A 124 13.43 12.75 -14.78
C ALA A 124 14.55 12.08 -15.61
N GLY A 125 14.21 11.71 -16.84
CA GLY A 125 15.11 11.02 -17.76
C GLY A 125 15.29 9.52 -17.51
N VAL A 126 14.59 8.95 -16.52
CA VAL A 126 14.62 7.52 -16.18
C VAL A 126 13.24 6.89 -16.23
N ALA A 127 12.29 7.44 -15.49
CA ALA A 127 10.91 6.97 -15.45
C ALA A 127 9.96 8.16 -15.31
N HIS A 128 8.93 8.22 -16.13
CA HIS A 128 7.94 9.29 -16.13
C HIS A 128 6.56 8.82 -15.66
N THR A 129 6.41 7.52 -15.46
CA THR A 129 5.13 6.90 -15.12
C THR A 129 5.34 5.88 -14.01
N ALA A 130 4.53 5.99 -12.95
CA ALA A 130 4.41 4.96 -11.92
C ALA A 130 3.06 4.28 -12.05
N ILE A 131 3.05 2.98 -12.23
CA ILE A 131 1.84 2.17 -12.42
C ILE A 131 1.69 1.25 -11.22
N ILE A 132 0.58 1.41 -10.50
CA ILE A 132 0.21 0.56 -9.38
C ILE A 132 -0.82 -0.45 -9.87
N THR A 133 -0.52 -1.73 -9.74
CA THR A 133 -1.41 -2.81 -10.21
C THR A 133 -1.25 -4.06 -9.36
N SER A 134 -1.98 -5.12 -9.72
CA SER A 134 -1.90 -6.43 -9.08
C SER A 134 -1.91 -7.54 -10.13
N PRO A 135 -1.06 -8.57 -10.01
CA PRO A 135 -1.10 -9.74 -10.89
C PRO A 135 -2.44 -10.50 -10.87
N ARG A 136 -3.27 -10.28 -9.84
CA ARG A 136 -4.63 -10.87 -9.79
C ARG A 136 -5.49 -10.51 -11.00
N ALA A 137 -5.29 -9.32 -11.58
CA ALA A 137 -5.97 -8.91 -12.80
C ALA A 137 -5.62 -9.81 -13.98
N ILE A 138 -4.39 -10.37 -14.01
CA ILE A 138 -3.91 -11.28 -15.05
C ILE A 138 -4.49 -12.67 -14.87
N THR A 139 -4.40 -13.21 -13.63
CA THR A 139 -4.73 -14.61 -13.34
C THR A 139 -6.22 -14.86 -13.17
N ARG A 140 -6.98 -13.87 -12.66
CA ARG A 140 -8.39 -14.03 -12.34
C ARG A 140 -9.31 -13.58 -13.46
N ASP A 141 -8.98 -12.48 -14.11
CA ASP A 141 -9.88 -11.85 -15.09
C ASP A 141 -9.43 -12.09 -16.53
N GLY A 142 -8.20 -12.58 -16.76
CA GLY A 142 -7.62 -12.88 -18.08
C GLY A 142 -7.56 -11.67 -19.03
N ARG A 143 -7.78 -10.46 -18.48
CA ARG A 143 -8.01 -9.25 -19.28
C ARG A 143 -6.79 -8.38 -19.48
N VAL A 144 -5.76 -8.57 -18.65
CA VAL A 144 -4.60 -7.67 -18.64
C VAL A 144 -3.33 -8.48 -18.49
N SER A 145 -2.38 -8.28 -19.40
CA SER A 145 -1.01 -8.77 -19.29
C SER A 145 -0.14 -7.69 -18.66
N LEU A 146 0.82 -8.06 -17.80
CA LEU A 146 1.85 -7.10 -17.31
C LEU A 146 2.63 -6.48 -18.47
N ARG A 147 2.64 -7.13 -19.64
CA ARG A 147 3.20 -6.61 -20.88
C ARG A 147 2.62 -5.26 -21.28
N GLU A 148 1.35 -4.99 -20.97
CA GLU A 148 0.69 -3.73 -21.35
C GLU A 148 1.12 -2.56 -20.42
N TYR A 149 1.60 -2.85 -19.23
CA TYR A 149 1.98 -1.84 -18.22
C TYR A 149 3.48 -1.70 -18.04
N GLY A 150 4.26 -2.68 -18.45
CA GLY A 150 5.71 -2.66 -18.33
C GLY A 150 6.39 -1.85 -19.43
N GLY A 151 7.71 -1.77 -19.36
CA GLY A 151 8.60 -1.20 -20.36
C GLY A 151 9.45 -0.04 -19.89
N GLU A 152 10.39 0.37 -20.74
CA GLU A 152 11.28 1.49 -20.47
C GLU A 152 10.48 2.76 -20.14
N GLY A 153 10.94 3.52 -19.15
CA GLY A 153 10.29 4.75 -18.71
C GLY A 153 9.14 4.56 -17.74
N ASN A 154 8.77 3.32 -17.41
CA ASN A 154 7.75 3.01 -16.42
C ASN A 154 8.36 2.39 -15.15
N THR A 155 7.85 2.79 -14.00
CA THR A 155 8.04 2.06 -12.73
C THR A 155 6.77 1.29 -12.44
N LEU A 156 6.86 -0.02 -12.37
CA LEU A 156 5.74 -0.90 -12.06
C LEU A 156 5.77 -1.28 -10.59
N ILE A 157 4.64 -1.11 -9.90
CA ILE A 157 4.47 -1.40 -8.48
C ILE A 157 3.35 -2.43 -8.34
N LEU A 158 3.71 -3.63 -7.86
CA LEU A 158 2.82 -4.78 -7.81
C LEU A 158 2.42 -5.10 -6.38
N TYR A 159 1.11 -5.10 -6.16
CA TYR A 159 0.45 -5.51 -4.92
C TYR A 159 -0.21 -6.88 -5.07
N MET A 160 -0.57 -7.50 -3.94
CA MET A 160 -1.42 -8.68 -3.89
C MET A 160 -0.89 -9.82 -4.78
N LEU A 161 0.40 -10.11 -4.61
CA LEU A 161 1.10 -11.12 -5.38
C LEU A 161 0.53 -12.51 -5.08
N ASN A 162 0.17 -13.23 -6.12
CA ASN A 162 -0.45 -14.55 -6.07
C ASN A 162 0.15 -15.54 -7.09
N LEU A 163 1.34 -15.19 -7.58
CA LEU A 163 2.13 -16.01 -8.51
C LEU A 163 3.46 -16.37 -7.83
N PRO A 164 4.02 -17.57 -8.09
CA PRO A 164 5.41 -17.86 -7.77
C PRO A 164 6.35 -16.85 -8.44
N ILE A 165 7.51 -16.57 -7.83
CA ILE A 165 8.46 -15.58 -8.36
C ILE A 165 8.90 -15.89 -9.80
N GLY A 166 9.16 -17.14 -10.14
CA GLY A 166 9.57 -17.54 -11.50
C GLY A 166 8.49 -17.25 -12.55
N GLU A 167 7.21 -17.44 -12.20
CA GLU A 167 6.10 -17.08 -13.09
C GLU A 167 5.97 -15.56 -13.23
N LEU A 168 6.12 -14.81 -12.14
CA LEU A 168 6.13 -13.35 -12.18
C LEU A 168 7.25 -12.81 -13.05
N VAL A 169 8.48 -13.33 -12.91
CA VAL A 169 9.63 -12.94 -13.74
C VAL A 169 9.36 -13.25 -15.21
N THR A 170 8.81 -14.43 -15.51
CA THR A 170 8.43 -14.80 -16.89
C THR A 170 7.45 -13.80 -17.50
N GLU A 171 6.43 -13.40 -16.77
CA GLU A 171 5.46 -12.39 -17.23
C GLU A 171 6.12 -11.01 -17.42
N LEU A 172 7.00 -10.59 -16.52
CA LEU A 172 7.71 -9.33 -16.62
C LEU A 172 8.67 -9.27 -17.81
N LEU A 173 9.32 -10.37 -18.15
CA LEU A 173 10.23 -10.46 -19.30
C LEU A 173 9.52 -10.28 -20.67
N HIS A 174 8.20 -10.29 -20.72
CA HIS A 174 7.48 -9.88 -21.92
C HIS A 174 7.51 -8.37 -22.20
N ALA A 175 7.84 -7.57 -21.18
CA ALA A 175 7.83 -6.11 -21.26
C ALA A 175 9.17 -5.46 -20.88
N TYR A 176 10.03 -6.18 -20.17
CA TYR A 176 11.31 -5.71 -19.65
C TYR A 176 12.45 -6.61 -20.12
N THR A 177 13.69 -6.09 -20.06
CA THR A 177 14.89 -6.89 -20.31
C THR A 177 15.34 -7.63 -19.03
N PRO A 178 16.16 -8.70 -19.15
CA PRO A 178 16.68 -9.44 -17.99
C PRO A 178 17.45 -8.55 -16.99
N GLU A 179 18.11 -7.49 -17.47
CA GLU A 179 18.89 -6.56 -16.66
C GLU A 179 18.03 -5.54 -15.92
N THR A 180 16.72 -5.51 -16.18
CA THR A 180 15.81 -4.55 -15.52
C THR A 180 15.81 -4.75 -14.00
N PRO A 181 16.07 -3.66 -13.23
CA PRO A 181 16.07 -3.74 -11.79
C PRO A 181 14.71 -4.11 -11.20
N ILE A 182 14.74 -4.95 -10.17
CA ILE A 182 13.58 -5.36 -9.38
C ILE A 182 13.90 -5.29 -7.89
N ALA A 183 12.92 -4.88 -7.10
CA ALA A 183 12.94 -4.92 -5.64
C ALA A 183 11.75 -5.73 -5.13
N ILE A 184 12.01 -6.65 -4.22
CA ILE A 184 10.98 -7.36 -3.43
C ILE A 184 11.09 -6.86 -2.00
N LEU A 185 10.01 -6.28 -1.50
CA LEU A 185 9.94 -5.71 -0.16
C LEU A 185 8.90 -6.51 0.64
N GLU A 186 9.34 -7.09 1.74
CA GLU A 186 8.54 -7.94 2.62
C GLU A 186 8.32 -7.21 3.95
N ASN A 187 7.11 -7.21 4.47
CA ASN A 187 6.73 -6.65 5.78
C ASN A 187 7.17 -5.19 5.98
N ILE A 188 6.95 -4.35 4.99
CA ILE A 188 7.34 -2.93 5.04
C ILE A 188 6.76 -2.26 6.29
N ALA A 189 7.63 -1.60 7.08
CA ALA A 189 7.31 -0.95 8.34
C ALA A 189 6.69 -1.90 9.40
N CYS A 190 7.01 -3.19 9.32
CA CYS A 190 6.59 -4.20 10.29
C CYS A 190 7.82 -4.97 10.82
N PRO A 191 7.69 -5.69 11.95
CA PRO A 191 8.70 -6.65 12.36
C PRO A 191 9.01 -7.66 11.24
N GLY A 192 10.29 -7.90 10.97
CA GLY A 192 10.73 -8.76 9.88
C GLY A 192 10.79 -8.08 8.51
N GLU A 193 10.79 -6.74 8.48
CA GLU A 193 11.03 -5.98 7.25
C GLU A 193 12.28 -6.48 6.51
N ARG A 194 12.13 -6.72 5.22
CA ARG A 194 13.21 -7.19 4.37
C ARG A 194 13.12 -6.62 2.97
N VAL A 195 14.28 -6.28 2.40
CA VAL A 195 14.41 -5.83 1.02
C VAL A 195 15.36 -6.77 0.29
N THR A 196 14.91 -7.33 -0.83
CA THR A 196 15.75 -8.07 -1.78
C THR A 196 15.82 -7.28 -3.08
N LEU A 197 17.02 -6.84 -3.45
CA LEU A 197 17.30 -6.10 -4.69
C LEU A 197 18.03 -6.99 -5.68
N GLY A 198 17.68 -6.88 -6.95
CA GLY A 198 18.30 -7.62 -8.03
C GLY A 198 17.90 -7.11 -9.40
N THR A 199 18.09 -7.96 -10.39
CA THR A 199 17.57 -7.81 -11.75
C THR A 199 16.58 -8.94 -12.01
N LEU A 200 15.79 -8.85 -13.09
CA LEU A 200 14.89 -9.94 -13.46
C LEU A 200 15.64 -11.26 -13.73
N ASP A 201 16.91 -11.18 -14.15
CA ASP A 201 17.76 -12.36 -14.39
C ASP A 201 18.23 -13.06 -13.11
N ASP A 202 18.45 -12.31 -12.02
CA ASP A 202 19.07 -12.86 -10.81
C ASP A 202 18.21 -12.84 -9.53
N ILE A 203 17.04 -12.23 -9.56
CA ILE A 203 16.20 -12.04 -8.36
C ILE A 203 15.78 -13.35 -7.72
N GLU A 204 15.46 -14.38 -8.52
CA GLU A 204 15.05 -15.69 -8.00
C GLU A 204 16.19 -16.36 -7.21
N ALA A 205 17.42 -16.30 -7.74
CA ALA A 205 18.60 -16.80 -7.05
C ALA A 205 18.88 -16.01 -5.75
N ARG A 206 18.65 -14.70 -5.74
CA ARG A 206 18.83 -13.85 -4.54
C ARG A 206 17.82 -14.13 -3.42
N LEU A 207 16.69 -14.70 -3.75
CA LEU A 207 15.71 -15.14 -2.74
C LEU A 207 16.18 -16.37 -1.96
N ASP A 208 17.16 -17.12 -2.46
CA ASP A 208 17.78 -18.28 -1.80
C ASP A 208 16.71 -19.30 -1.30
N GLY A 209 15.79 -19.65 -2.19
CA GLY A 209 14.71 -20.59 -1.93
C GLY A 209 13.55 -20.07 -1.08
N ARG A 210 13.56 -18.79 -0.70
CA ARG A 210 12.43 -18.17 0.01
C ARG A 210 11.24 -17.95 -0.93
N ASP A 211 10.05 -18.11 -0.40
CA ASP A 211 8.79 -17.71 -1.07
C ASP A 211 8.23 -16.43 -0.41
N PRO A 212 8.58 -15.24 -0.93
CA PRO A 212 8.13 -13.98 -0.35
C PRO A 212 6.64 -13.72 -0.51
N PHE A 213 5.95 -14.50 -1.34
CA PHE A 213 4.53 -14.31 -1.64
C PHE A 213 3.63 -15.35 -0.96
N GLY A 214 4.21 -16.39 -0.37
CA GLY A 214 3.48 -17.46 0.33
C GLY A 214 2.61 -18.33 -0.59
N VAL A 215 2.86 -18.32 -1.91
CA VAL A 215 1.99 -18.99 -2.90
C VAL A 215 2.15 -20.51 -2.87
N GLY A 216 3.35 -21.00 -2.57
CA GLY A 216 3.65 -22.42 -2.42
C GLY A 216 3.79 -22.88 -0.97
N SER A 217 3.63 -21.97 -0.03
CA SER A 217 3.87 -22.21 1.39
C SER A 217 2.67 -22.89 2.06
N THR A 218 2.95 -23.85 2.91
CA THR A 218 2.00 -24.38 3.91
C THR A 218 1.90 -23.46 5.14
N SER A 219 2.62 -22.34 5.15
CA SER A 219 2.57 -21.32 6.20
C SER A 219 1.20 -20.65 6.22
N SER A 220 0.61 -20.57 7.40
CA SER A 220 -0.69 -19.93 7.64
C SER A 220 -0.60 -18.41 7.68
N GLU A 221 0.58 -17.82 7.61
CA GLU A 221 0.77 -16.38 7.68
C GLU A 221 1.03 -15.79 6.30
N PRO A 222 0.14 -14.91 5.79
CA PRO A 222 0.35 -14.25 4.53
C PRO A 222 1.53 -13.27 4.64
N THR A 223 2.51 -13.41 3.77
CA THR A 223 3.59 -12.43 3.64
C THR A 223 3.05 -11.15 3.00
N LEU A 224 3.24 -10.02 3.67
CA LEU A 224 2.91 -8.71 3.09
C LEU A 224 4.06 -8.29 2.18
N ALA A 225 3.98 -8.62 0.91
CA ALA A 225 5.01 -8.31 -0.06
C ALA A 225 4.55 -7.26 -1.10
N LEU A 226 5.50 -6.40 -1.47
CA LEU A 226 5.40 -5.45 -2.56
C LEU A 226 6.54 -5.68 -3.53
N VAL A 227 6.27 -5.65 -4.82
CA VAL A 227 7.32 -5.71 -5.86
C VAL A 227 7.37 -4.40 -6.62
N VAL A 228 8.56 -3.89 -6.86
CA VAL A 228 8.81 -2.72 -7.69
C VAL A 228 9.78 -3.10 -8.79
N VAL A 229 9.46 -2.72 -10.04
CA VAL A 229 10.25 -3.03 -11.24
C VAL A 229 10.51 -1.75 -12.02
N GLY A 230 11.73 -1.54 -12.46
CA GLY A 230 12.08 -0.45 -13.36
C GLY A 230 13.36 0.32 -12.98
N GLY A 231 13.81 1.17 -13.90
CA GLY A 231 15.07 1.91 -13.79
C GLY A 231 15.14 2.86 -12.61
N ALA A 232 14.01 3.33 -12.07
CA ALA A 232 13.95 4.22 -10.90
C ALA A 232 14.61 3.61 -9.65
N LEU A 233 14.73 2.28 -9.57
CA LEU A 233 15.36 1.60 -8.44
C LEU A 233 16.85 1.87 -8.30
N VAL A 234 17.57 2.09 -9.40
CA VAL A 234 19.04 2.20 -9.42
C VAL A 234 19.56 3.53 -9.98
N SER A 235 18.77 4.20 -10.81
CA SER A 235 19.17 5.46 -11.42
C SER A 235 18.68 6.63 -10.58
N GLY A 236 19.54 7.65 -10.44
CA GLY A 236 19.23 8.90 -9.78
C GLY A 236 19.04 10.05 -10.75
N GLU A 237 18.40 11.10 -10.29
CA GLU A 237 18.31 12.36 -11.03
C GLU A 237 19.70 13.02 -11.13
N LYS A 238 20.02 13.61 -12.28
CA LYS A 238 21.28 14.33 -12.47
C LYS A 238 21.25 15.67 -11.71
N PRO A 239 22.38 16.13 -11.13
CA PRO A 239 22.44 17.39 -10.37
C PRO A 239 22.00 18.61 -11.17
N ASP A 240 22.23 18.65 -12.48
CA ASP A 240 21.83 19.73 -13.38
C ASP A 240 20.31 19.92 -13.50
N MET A 241 19.53 18.92 -13.15
CA MET A 241 18.06 19.04 -13.10
C MET A 241 17.57 19.95 -11.98
N TRP A 242 18.27 20.02 -10.85
CA TRP A 242 17.98 20.98 -9.80
C TRP A 242 18.20 22.41 -10.28
N ASP A 243 19.34 22.68 -10.91
CA ASP A 243 19.68 24.00 -11.45
C ASP A 243 18.73 24.44 -12.55
N TYR A 244 18.35 23.51 -13.44
CA TYR A 244 17.32 23.74 -14.46
C TYR A 244 15.98 24.16 -13.81
N ARG A 245 15.49 23.43 -12.79
CA ARG A 245 14.25 23.76 -12.10
C ARG A 245 14.34 25.12 -11.39
N TYR A 246 15.46 25.39 -10.73
CA TYR A 246 15.69 26.66 -10.07
C TYR A 246 15.59 27.82 -11.06
N GLU A 247 16.35 27.81 -12.13
CA GLU A 247 16.41 28.89 -13.11
C GLU A 247 15.10 29.05 -13.93
N LYS A 248 14.46 27.93 -14.28
CA LYS A 248 13.30 27.95 -15.20
C LYS A 248 11.94 27.92 -14.52
N LEU A 249 11.84 27.36 -13.33
CA LEU A 249 10.53 27.16 -12.69
C LEU A 249 10.37 27.97 -11.40
N TRP A 250 11.34 28.00 -10.52
CA TRP A 250 11.16 28.57 -9.18
C TRP A 250 11.53 30.02 -9.10
N LYS A 251 12.73 30.41 -9.52
CA LYS A 251 13.20 31.81 -9.53
C LYS A 251 12.20 32.78 -10.22
N PRO A 252 11.58 32.45 -11.37
CA PRO A 252 10.56 33.33 -11.97
C PRO A 252 9.28 33.44 -11.17
N ARG A 253 8.97 32.52 -10.25
CA ARG A 253 7.76 32.57 -9.40
C ARG A 253 7.96 33.43 -8.17
N GLU A 254 9.17 33.44 -7.61
CA GLU A 254 9.50 34.30 -6.45
C GLU A 254 9.63 35.78 -6.81
N MET A 255 9.83 36.12 -8.10
CA MET A 255 9.92 37.48 -8.58
C MET A 255 8.57 38.11 -8.96
N LYS A 256 7.45 37.42 -8.75
CA LYS A 256 6.09 37.88 -8.93
C LYS A 256 5.41 38.19 -7.63
#